data_ef8ced58f743534d1fb7e55c52fcc1ee
#
_entry.id   ef8ced58f743534d1fb7e55c52fcc1ee
#
_cell.length_a   1.000
_cell.length_b   1.000
_cell.length_c   1.000
_cell.angle_alpha   90.00
_cell.angle_beta   90.00
_cell.angle_gamma   90.00
#
_symmetry.space_group_name_H-M   'P 1'
#
loop_
_entity.id
_entity.type
_entity.pdbx_description
1 polymer ?
#
loop_
_entity_poly.entity_id
_entity_poly.type
_entity_poly.pdbx_seq_one_letter_code
_entity_poly.pdbx_strand_id
1 'polypeptide(L)'
;MSVYLYEMQPYGDHTRQHGVVAFETGPQWLDVEFTSGWIYRFTYERPGQLRVERMKQLAQSGRGLSTFISKYVKNRYASKWRREEQESLNL
;
A
#
# COMPACT_ATOMS: atom_id res chain seq x y z
N MET A 1 -6.80 20.21 -14.47
CA MET A 1 -6.50 19.76 -14.38
C MET A 1 -6.19 19.26 -13.48
N SER A 2 -6.36 18.95 -13.07
CA SER A 2 -6.01 18.58 -12.24
C SER A 2 -5.49 17.57 -12.20
N VAL A 3 -4.62 17.43 -12.29
CA VAL A 3 -4.10 16.36 -12.29
C VAL A 3 -3.87 15.89 -11.01
N TYR A 4 -4.28 14.77 -10.66
CA TYR A 4 -4.02 14.19 -9.41
C TYR A 4 -2.72 13.49 -9.48
N LEU A 5 -1.78 13.93 -8.74
CA LEU A 5 -0.53 13.27 -8.70
C LEU A 5 -0.48 12.40 -7.50
N TYR A 6 -0.62 11.10 -7.73
CA TYR A 6 -0.62 10.17 -6.64
C TYR A 6 0.78 9.62 -6.50
N GLU A 7 1.55 10.21 -5.64
CA GLU A 7 2.92 9.82 -5.47
C GLU A 7 3.08 9.01 -4.26
N MET A 8 3.67 7.85 -4.39
CA MET A 8 3.90 6.97 -3.26
C MET A 8 5.38 6.93 -2.97
N GLN A 9 5.71 6.64 -1.73
CA GLN A 9 7.10 6.50 -1.33
C GLN A 9 7.62 5.14 -1.74
N PRO A 10 8.84 5.06 -2.22
CA PRO A 10 9.39 3.74 -2.55
C PRO A 10 9.59 2.92 -1.29
N TYR A 11 9.39 1.63 -1.42
CA TYR A 11 9.55 0.72 -0.30
C TYR A 11 10.87 -0.02 -0.44
N GLY A 12 11.67 0.03 0.60
CA GLY A 12 12.90 -0.71 0.60
C GLY A 12 13.91 -0.16 -0.39
N ASP A 13 14.77 -0.99 -0.84
CA ASP A 13 15.86 -0.55 -1.66
C ASP A 13 15.65 -0.85 -3.12
N HIS A 14 14.47 -1.22 -3.50
CA HIS A 14 14.07 -1.43 -4.82
C HIS A 14 14.67 -2.61 -5.45
N THR A 15 15.26 -3.46 -4.81
CA THR A 15 15.77 -4.60 -5.46
C THR A 15 14.73 -5.52 -5.90
N ARG A 16 13.83 -5.47 -5.77
CA ARG A 16 12.86 -6.07 -6.18
C ARG A 16 12.49 -7.11 -6.21
N GLN A 17 12.04 -7.65 -6.14
CA GLN A 17 11.65 -8.72 -6.16
C GLN A 17 10.33 -8.91 -6.08
N HIS A 18 9.69 -9.47 -5.30
CA HIS A 18 8.33 -9.58 -5.23
C HIS A 18 7.81 -8.88 -4.17
N GLY A 19 6.53 -8.61 -4.01
CA GLY A 19 5.86 -8.02 -2.90
C GLY A 19 5.70 -6.53 -3.05
N VAL A 20 5.99 -5.79 -2.02
CA VAL A 20 5.67 -4.36 -1.94
C VAL A 20 6.70 -3.52 -2.67
N VAL A 21 6.24 -2.56 -3.48
CA VAL A 21 7.15 -1.66 -4.16
C VAL A 21 7.01 -0.22 -3.67
N ALA A 22 5.86 0.17 -3.15
CA ALA A 22 5.67 1.56 -2.74
C ALA A 22 4.55 1.64 -1.73
N PHE A 23 4.46 2.75 -1.01
CA PHE A 23 3.40 2.94 -0.03
C PHE A 23 3.13 4.42 0.18
N GLU A 24 1.95 4.69 0.72
CA GLU A 24 1.56 6.04 1.07
C GLU A 24 0.81 5.96 2.39
N THR A 25 1.12 6.83 3.35
CA THR A 25 0.46 6.78 4.65
C THR A 25 -0.51 7.93 4.81
N GLY A 26 -1.61 7.68 5.47
CA GLY A 26 -2.55 8.71 5.90
C GLY A 26 -2.77 8.58 7.39
N PRO A 27 -3.62 9.43 7.97
CA PRO A 27 -3.81 9.37 9.42
C PRO A 27 -4.37 8.03 9.88
N GLN A 28 -5.29 7.47 9.12
CA GLN A 28 -5.95 6.25 9.54
C GLN A 28 -5.94 5.20 8.45
N TRP A 29 -4.99 5.28 7.55
CA TRP A 29 -4.93 4.31 6.46
C TRP A 29 -3.52 4.19 5.93
N LEU A 30 -3.30 3.15 5.17
CA LEU A 30 -2.04 2.90 4.48
C LEU A 30 -2.38 2.31 3.12
N ASP A 31 -1.82 2.90 2.07
CA ASP A 31 -1.93 2.35 0.73
C ASP A 31 -0.63 1.64 0.40
N VAL A 32 -0.74 0.45 -0.16
CA VAL A 32 0.42 -0.37 -0.48
C VAL A 32 0.33 -0.83 -1.92
N GLU A 33 1.35 -0.54 -2.68
CA GLU A 33 1.43 -0.96 -4.06
C GLU A 33 2.31 -2.18 -4.17
N PHE A 34 1.82 -3.20 -4.88
CA PHE A 34 2.54 -4.44 -5.05
C PHE A 34 3.12 -4.55 -6.45
N THR A 35 4.05 -5.46 -6.62
CA THR A 35 4.68 -5.66 -7.92
C THR A 35 3.68 -6.01 -9.00
N SER A 36 2.52 -6.52 -8.62
CA SER A 36 1.49 -6.85 -9.58
C SER A 36 0.83 -5.61 -10.20
N GLY A 37 1.05 -4.45 -9.61
CA GLY A 37 0.37 -3.25 -10.08
C GLY A 37 -0.86 -2.89 -9.30
N TRP A 38 -1.29 -3.75 -8.41
CA TRP A 38 -2.44 -3.46 -7.58
C TRP A 38 -2.04 -2.61 -6.38
N ILE A 39 -2.91 -1.67 -6.01
CA ILE A 39 -2.75 -0.87 -4.81
C ILE A 39 -3.87 -1.22 -3.88
N TYR A 40 -3.53 -1.53 -2.63
CA TYR A 40 -4.52 -1.91 -1.63
C TYR A 40 -4.55 -0.87 -0.55
N ARG A 41 -5.75 -0.47 -0.14
CA ARG A 41 -5.88 0.45 0.98
C ARG A 41 -6.31 -0.32 2.22
N PHE A 42 -5.51 -0.18 3.28
CA PHE A 42 -5.80 -0.77 4.57
C PHE A 42 -6.17 0.34 5.52
N THR A 43 -7.26 0.17 6.27
CA THR A 43 -7.75 1.25 7.11
C THR A 43 -7.90 0.78 8.55
N TYR A 44 -8.16 1.73 9.43
CA TYR A 44 -8.40 1.42 10.82
C TYR A 44 -9.64 0.53 10.99
N GLU A 45 -10.53 0.55 10.01
CA GLU A 45 -11.68 -0.33 10.06
C GLU A 45 -11.37 -1.70 9.50
N ARG A 46 -10.39 -1.81 8.61
CA ARG A 46 -10.08 -3.09 8.02
C ARG A 46 -8.65 -3.06 7.48
N PRO A 47 -7.74 -3.69 8.11
CA PRO A 47 -7.84 -4.72 9.14
C PRO A 47 -7.83 -4.19 10.57
N GLY A 48 -7.85 -2.89 10.78
CA GLY A 48 -7.89 -2.37 12.13
C GLY A 48 -6.66 -1.57 12.48
N GLN A 49 -6.81 -0.75 13.51
CA GLN A 49 -5.78 0.23 13.86
C GLN A 49 -4.44 -0.41 14.23
N LEU A 50 -4.46 -1.43 15.04
CA LEU A 50 -3.22 -2.05 15.48
C LEU A 50 -2.41 -2.57 14.30
N ARG A 51 -3.08 -3.26 13.40
CA ARG A 51 -2.36 -3.80 12.25
C ARG A 51 -1.90 -2.72 11.30
N VAL A 52 -2.74 -1.70 11.08
CA VAL A 52 -2.34 -0.62 10.17
C VAL A 52 -1.13 0.13 10.72
N GLU A 53 -1.12 0.40 12.02
CA GLU A 53 0.02 1.12 12.60
C GLU A 53 1.29 0.29 12.54
N ARG A 54 1.16 -1.01 12.75
CA ARG A 54 2.33 -1.88 12.61
C ARG A 54 2.82 -1.91 11.17
N MET A 55 1.88 -1.96 10.23
CA MET A 55 2.24 -1.97 8.82
C MET A 55 2.94 -0.67 8.43
N LYS A 56 2.52 0.46 9.00
CA LYS A 56 3.20 1.72 8.72
C LYS A 56 4.66 1.69 9.20
N GLN A 57 4.89 1.11 10.36
CA GLN A 57 6.25 0.99 10.87
C GLN A 57 7.10 0.14 9.94
N LEU A 58 6.55 -0.97 9.48
CA LEU A 58 7.30 -1.85 8.59
C LEU A 58 7.52 -1.19 7.23
N ALA A 59 6.53 -0.44 6.75
CA ALA A 59 6.69 0.25 5.48
C ALA A 59 7.85 1.25 5.56
N GLN A 60 7.90 1.98 6.66
CA GLN A 60 8.94 2.98 6.81
C GLN A 60 10.31 2.36 7.04
N SER A 61 10.34 1.19 7.64
CA SER A 61 11.62 0.50 7.83
C SER A 61 12.13 -0.13 6.55
N GLY A 62 11.26 -0.35 5.59
CA GLY A 62 11.68 -0.90 4.30
C GLY A 62 11.81 -2.40 4.27
N ARG A 63 11.31 -3.10 5.30
CA ARG A 63 11.41 -4.55 5.27
C ARG A 63 10.31 -5.17 6.11
N GLY A 64 9.92 -6.35 5.75
CA GLY A 64 8.99 -7.16 6.53
C GLY A 64 7.52 -6.90 6.26
N LEU A 65 7.18 -5.91 5.45
CA LEU A 65 5.77 -5.59 5.24
C LEU A 65 5.04 -6.67 4.47
N SER A 66 5.64 -7.19 3.42
CA SER A 66 4.99 -8.22 2.63
C SER A 66 4.72 -9.47 3.46
N THR A 67 5.68 -9.86 4.27
CA THR A 67 5.51 -11.03 5.13
C THR A 67 4.41 -10.79 6.16
N PHE A 68 4.39 -9.60 6.73
CA PHE A 68 3.38 -9.28 7.72
C PHE A 68 1.98 -9.35 7.10
N ILE A 69 1.82 -8.81 5.90
CA ILE A 69 0.54 -8.86 5.22
C ILE A 69 0.14 -10.31 4.96
N SER A 70 1.05 -11.12 4.48
CA SER A 70 0.74 -12.50 4.19
C SER A 70 0.31 -13.28 5.42
N LYS A 71 0.93 -13.00 6.55
CA LYS A 71 0.65 -13.78 7.74
C LYS A 71 -0.51 -13.27 8.55
N TYR A 72 -0.64 -11.95 8.66
CA TYR A 72 -1.58 -11.41 9.64
C TYR A 72 -2.70 -10.58 9.06
N VAL A 73 -2.58 -10.13 7.83
CA VAL A 73 -3.57 -9.26 7.23
C VAL A 73 -4.33 -9.95 6.12
N LYS A 74 -3.60 -10.62 5.25
CA LYS A 74 -4.16 -11.38 4.15
C LYS A 74 -5.05 -10.48 3.29
N ASN A 75 -6.30 -10.85 3.10
CA ASN A 75 -7.16 -10.08 2.24
C ASN A 75 -8.07 -9.10 2.98
N ARG A 76 -7.65 -8.68 4.13
CA ARG A 76 -8.46 -7.74 4.89
C ARG A 76 -8.09 -6.32 4.52
N TYR A 77 -8.49 -5.89 3.35
CA TYR A 77 -8.27 -4.53 2.90
C TYR A 77 -9.61 -3.85 2.72
N ALA A 78 -9.61 -2.52 2.74
CA ALA A 78 -10.82 -1.77 2.56
C ALA A 78 -11.18 -1.61 1.11
N SER A 79 -10.18 -1.38 0.26
CA SER A 79 -10.43 -1.23 -1.16
C SER A 79 -9.13 -1.51 -1.92
N LYS A 80 -9.23 -1.67 -3.22
CA LYS A 80 -8.06 -1.86 -4.05
C LYS A 80 -8.33 -1.31 -5.44
N TRP A 81 -7.27 -0.92 -6.11
CA TRP A 81 -7.37 -0.41 -7.47
C TRP A 81 -6.04 -0.56 -8.17
N ARG A 82 -6.03 -0.32 -9.47
CA ARG A 82 -4.82 -0.34 -10.25
C ARG A 82 -4.49 1.06 -10.69
N ARG A 83 -3.22 1.38 -10.68
CA ARG A 83 -2.79 2.71 -11.06
C ARG A 83 -3.22 3.06 -12.48
N GLU A 84 -3.17 2.09 -13.38
CA GLU A 84 -3.58 2.34 -14.73
C GLU A 84 -5.03 2.71 -14.84
N GLU A 85 -5.87 2.11 -14.03
CA GLU A 85 -7.28 2.42 -14.06
C GLU A 85 -7.53 3.84 -13.61
N GLN A 86 -6.79 4.29 -12.63
CA GLN A 86 -6.93 5.64 -12.20
C GLN A 86 -6.51 6.61 -13.27
N GLU A 87 -5.44 6.33 -13.96
CA GLU A 87 -4.99 7.18 -15.02
C GLU A 87 -6.00 7.24 -16.15
N SER A 88 -6.62 6.12 -16.45
CA SER A 88 -7.64 6.10 -17.47
C SER A 88 -8.80 6.99 -17.13
N LEU A 89 -9.17 7.01 -15.89
CA LEU A 89 -10.31 7.81 -15.49
C LEU A 89 -10.06 9.30 -15.61
N ASN A 90 -8.84 9.70 -15.71
CA ASN A 90 -8.50 11.10 -15.79
C ASN A 90 -8.44 11.62 -17.20
N LEU A 91 -8.74 10.82 -18.16
CA LEU A 91 -8.77 11.29 -19.54
C LEU A 91 -10.09 11.96 -19.93
#